data_093c78cbdd6f6f34b745e70d992e9456
#
_entry.id   093c78cbdd6f6f34b745e70d992e9456
#
_cell.length_a   1.000
_cell.length_b   1.000
_cell.length_c   1.000
_cell.angle_alpha   90.00
_cell.angle_beta   90.00
_cell.angle_gamma   90.00
#
_symmetry.space_group_name_H-M   'P 1'
#
loop_
_entity.id
_entity.type
_entity.pdbx_description
1 polymer ?
#
loop_
_entity_poly.entity_id
_entity_poly.type
_entity_poly.pdbx_seq_one_letter_code
_entity_poly.pdbx_strand_id
1 'polypeptide(L)'
;MNGDTWIFLALCGALLAFLLAASFLSKSYSLDRIKSKTVGDGQHGTARWATPKEIGKTYHTVPFRPRRWRRGKELPTEQGLILGSVGGGKRKSKAGILLKISRKLLEKLRRPVAGKQKRKPKKKSKLLSKIKKVIEEQGDIRALVDSDDIHCLMIGASGVGKTAFFLYPNLEYACACGMSYLALDTKGDLARNYGAIASRYYGYRVSVIDLRNPTRSDGFNFLTLMNHYMDIARADPSNLAARAKAEKYAKILAKTIISPDGDASQYGDNAYFYDSAEGLLTAVVLLLAEFVPPKDGEPEKRHIVSAFKLVQDLLAMPSSRGRNGFQLLVDILPPEHKARWLAGAALTAADQAMASVMSTVLSRLNAFLDTELEQVICYDSPINAEMFASEKCAIFLILPEEDPAKNFIAGLMIQNLSRELFSVADEHDGRLKNRVVLFCDELGTMPPFDILPLFSAGRSRGLTLVPIIQSLAQLEKNYGKEGAEIICDNCQDTIFGGFSPQSKTAEALSAALGSRTVLSGSVSQGKESSQSLQMMERPLMTPDELKSIPKGEFVVMKTGTHPMRTRLRLFLDWGITFDPDGYRMPERAARKIAYVNRDELARSIQNRRENSPYNTEDTK
;
A
#
# COMPACT_ATOMS: atom_id res chain seq x y z
N MET A 1 -33.06 -68.22 46.01
CA MET A 1 -31.98 -67.21 46.27
C MET A 1 -32.25 -66.64 47.64
N ASN A 2 -31.33 -66.85 48.58
CA ASN A 2 -31.52 -66.49 50.01
C ASN A 2 -31.45 -64.98 50.18
N GLY A 3 -32.21 -64.43 51.16
CA GLY A 3 -32.27 -62.99 51.44
C GLY A 3 -30.89 -62.27 51.54
N ASP A 4 -29.88 -63.02 52.03
CA ASP A 4 -28.50 -62.52 52.16
C ASP A 4 -27.82 -62.17 50.86
N THR A 5 -28.16 -62.85 49.73
CA THR A 5 -27.63 -62.56 48.39
C THR A 5 -28.17 -61.25 47.83
N TRP A 6 -29.42 -60.86 48.18
CA TRP A 6 -29.96 -59.56 47.75
C TRP A 6 -29.36 -58.38 48.55
N ILE A 7 -29.13 -58.61 49.86
CA ILE A 7 -28.43 -57.59 50.67
C ILE A 7 -27.03 -57.38 50.22
N PHE A 8 -26.32 -58.44 49.85
CA PHE A 8 -24.93 -58.31 49.29
C PHE A 8 -24.90 -57.58 47.95
N LEU A 9 -25.83 -57.90 47.03
CA LEU A 9 -25.93 -57.18 45.73
C LEU A 9 -26.33 -55.72 45.93
N ALA A 10 -27.22 -55.40 46.88
CA ALA A 10 -27.57 -54.01 47.19
C ALA A 10 -26.40 -53.21 47.77
N LEU A 11 -25.61 -53.85 48.67
CA LEU A 11 -24.37 -53.22 49.21
C LEU A 11 -23.30 -53.00 48.13
N CYS A 12 -23.07 -53.96 47.23
CA CYS A 12 -22.18 -53.83 46.13
C CYS A 12 -22.63 -52.74 45.14
N GLY A 13 -23.95 -52.63 44.87
CA GLY A 13 -24.52 -51.56 44.05
C GLY A 13 -24.37 -50.18 44.70
N ALA A 14 -24.60 -50.09 46.01
CA ALA A 14 -24.38 -48.82 46.74
C ALA A 14 -22.90 -48.41 46.77
N LEU A 15 -21.98 -49.36 46.96
CA LEU A 15 -20.53 -49.11 46.91
C LEU A 15 -20.09 -48.66 45.52
N LEU A 16 -20.59 -49.28 44.47
CA LEU A 16 -20.30 -48.90 43.09
C LEU A 16 -20.83 -47.50 42.76
N ALA A 17 -22.07 -47.20 43.21
CA ALA A 17 -22.66 -45.88 43.06
C ALA A 17 -21.87 -44.80 43.82
N PHE A 18 -21.40 -45.14 45.04
CA PHE A 18 -20.55 -44.24 45.82
C PHE A 18 -19.18 -44.02 45.18
N LEU A 19 -18.54 -45.05 44.62
CA LEU A 19 -17.29 -44.94 43.90
C LEU A 19 -17.41 -44.13 42.59
N LEU A 20 -18.53 -44.30 41.87
CA LEU A 20 -18.84 -43.50 40.71
C LEU A 20 -19.12 -42.03 41.08
N ALA A 21 -19.86 -41.77 42.15
CA ALA A 21 -20.11 -40.42 42.66
C ALA A 21 -18.81 -39.78 43.18
N ALA A 22 -17.96 -40.51 43.89
CA ALA A 22 -16.65 -40.04 44.34
C ALA A 22 -15.68 -39.74 43.15
N SER A 23 -15.72 -40.59 42.11
CA SER A 23 -14.97 -40.35 40.85
C SER A 23 -15.47 -39.12 40.09
N PHE A 24 -16.79 -38.89 40.14
CA PHE A 24 -17.39 -37.70 39.51
C PHE A 24 -17.08 -36.42 40.29
N LEU A 25 -17.09 -36.48 41.62
CA LEU A 25 -16.68 -35.39 42.50
C LEU A 25 -15.19 -35.11 42.43
N SER A 26 -14.32 -36.12 42.36
CA SER A 26 -12.87 -35.92 42.21
C SER A 26 -12.50 -35.27 40.87
N LYS A 27 -13.25 -35.51 39.79
CA LYS A 27 -13.08 -34.80 38.50
C LYS A 27 -13.51 -33.34 38.57
N SER A 28 -14.33 -32.92 39.53
CA SER A 28 -14.72 -31.52 39.67
C SER A 28 -13.64 -30.62 40.27
N TYR A 29 -12.57 -31.16 40.85
CA TYR A 29 -11.43 -30.44 41.40
C TYR A 29 -10.25 -30.34 40.44
N SER A 30 -10.41 -30.65 39.15
CA SER A 30 -9.36 -30.54 38.14
C SER A 30 -9.26 -29.09 37.66
N LEU A 31 -8.09 -28.48 37.78
CA LEU A 31 -7.75 -27.15 37.26
C LEU A 31 -7.89 -27.04 35.74
N ASP A 32 -7.96 -28.17 35.02
CA ASP A 32 -8.06 -28.20 33.57
C ASP A 32 -9.31 -27.54 33.02
N ARG A 33 -10.40 -27.47 33.82
CA ARG A 33 -11.64 -26.78 33.43
C ARG A 33 -11.65 -25.28 33.73
N ILE A 34 -10.70 -24.79 34.53
CA ILE A 34 -10.58 -23.39 34.94
C ILE A 34 -9.77 -22.60 33.90
N LYS A 35 -8.84 -23.26 33.21
CA LYS A 35 -8.04 -22.65 32.14
C LYS A 35 -8.93 -22.02 31.06
N SER A 36 -8.78 -20.72 30.87
CA SER A 36 -9.38 -19.94 29.79
C SER A 36 -10.84 -19.49 29.95
N LYS A 37 -11.52 -19.76 31.02
CA LYS A 37 -12.88 -19.26 31.22
C LYS A 37 -12.87 -17.80 31.66
N THR A 38 -13.41 -16.89 30.81
CA THR A 38 -13.66 -15.50 31.20
C THR A 38 -14.77 -15.48 32.27
N VAL A 39 -14.59 -14.76 33.36
CA VAL A 39 -15.53 -14.67 34.48
C VAL A 39 -15.61 -13.24 34.99
N GLY A 40 -16.74 -12.94 35.69
CA GLY A 40 -17.00 -11.63 36.25
C GLY A 40 -17.38 -10.57 35.22
N ASP A 41 -17.62 -9.35 35.68
CA ASP A 41 -18.06 -8.22 34.87
C ASP A 41 -16.89 -7.44 34.25
N GLY A 42 -15.70 -8.07 34.10
CA GLY A 42 -14.54 -7.46 33.46
C GLY A 42 -13.69 -6.57 34.39
N GLN A 43 -13.65 -6.87 35.69
CA GLN A 43 -12.89 -6.10 36.71
C GLN A 43 -11.41 -5.91 36.35
N HIS A 44 -10.80 -6.90 35.67
CA HIS A 44 -9.39 -6.88 35.24
C HIS A 44 -9.27 -6.83 33.70
N GLY A 45 -10.29 -6.36 32.99
CA GLY A 45 -10.29 -6.22 31.54
C GLY A 45 -11.43 -6.97 30.85
N THR A 46 -11.86 -6.41 29.73
CA THR A 46 -13.04 -6.86 28.94
C THR A 46 -12.67 -7.31 27.52
N ALA A 47 -11.36 -7.41 27.22
CA ALA A 47 -10.91 -7.79 25.89
C ALA A 47 -11.42 -9.18 25.50
N ARG A 48 -11.92 -9.28 24.28
CA ARG A 48 -12.45 -10.53 23.72
C ARG A 48 -12.26 -10.57 22.20
N TRP A 49 -12.33 -11.74 21.65
CA TRP A 49 -12.35 -11.92 20.21
C TRP A 49 -13.69 -11.51 19.62
N ALA A 50 -13.66 -10.99 18.39
CA ALA A 50 -14.86 -10.73 17.61
C ALA A 50 -15.65 -12.01 17.37
N THR A 51 -16.95 -11.95 17.50
CA THR A 51 -17.86 -13.05 17.18
C THR A 51 -18.03 -13.16 15.65
N PRO A 52 -18.42 -14.34 15.12
CA PRO A 52 -18.69 -14.49 13.68
C PRO A 52 -19.75 -13.52 13.15
N LYS A 53 -20.70 -13.10 14.00
CA LYS A 53 -21.72 -12.11 13.64
C LYS A 53 -21.13 -10.70 13.49
N GLU A 54 -20.24 -10.31 14.38
CA GLU A 54 -19.52 -9.03 14.31
C GLU A 54 -18.60 -9.00 13.10
N ILE A 55 -17.81 -10.06 12.86
CA ILE A 55 -16.96 -10.20 11.67
C ILE A 55 -17.79 -10.05 10.38
N GLY A 56 -18.97 -10.70 10.31
CA GLY A 56 -19.83 -10.60 9.14
C GLY A 56 -20.54 -9.26 8.97
N LYS A 57 -20.57 -8.39 10.01
CA LYS A 57 -21.03 -7.00 9.90
C LYS A 57 -19.92 -6.05 9.47
N THR A 58 -18.68 -6.32 9.90
CA THR A 58 -17.52 -5.46 9.65
C THR A 58 -16.92 -5.69 8.28
N TYR A 59 -16.84 -6.94 7.82
CA TYR A 59 -16.15 -7.31 6.59
C TYR A 59 -17.10 -7.88 5.54
N HIS A 60 -16.94 -7.45 4.30
CA HIS A 60 -17.65 -8.06 3.17
C HIS A 60 -17.09 -9.45 2.86
N THR A 61 -17.98 -10.41 2.64
CA THR A 61 -17.57 -11.78 2.31
C THR A 61 -17.67 -12.01 0.81
N VAL A 62 -16.52 -12.01 0.12
CA VAL A 62 -16.43 -12.11 -1.35
C VAL A 62 -15.92 -13.50 -1.75
N PRO A 63 -16.58 -14.23 -2.67
CA PRO A 63 -16.05 -15.48 -3.24
C PRO A 63 -14.79 -15.20 -4.04
N PHE A 64 -13.66 -15.81 -3.68
CA PHE A 64 -12.39 -15.57 -4.34
C PHE A 64 -12.17 -16.56 -5.49
N ARG A 65 -12.24 -16.07 -6.75
CA ARG A 65 -12.28 -16.91 -7.96
C ARG A 65 -11.37 -16.39 -9.09
N PRO A 66 -10.04 -16.40 -8.94
CA PRO A 66 -9.11 -15.81 -9.91
C PRO A 66 -9.31 -16.32 -11.34
N ARG A 67 -9.54 -17.63 -11.51
CA ARG A 67 -9.75 -18.23 -12.83
C ARG A 67 -10.99 -17.73 -13.56
N ARG A 68 -12.02 -17.25 -12.84
CA ARG A 68 -13.21 -16.64 -13.42
C ARG A 68 -12.98 -15.16 -13.68
N TRP A 69 -12.37 -14.46 -12.72
CA TRP A 69 -12.05 -13.06 -12.81
C TRP A 69 -11.15 -12.74 -14.00
N ARG A 70 -10.10 -13.54 -14.22
CA ARG A 70 -9.20 -13.43 -15.38
C ARG A 70 -9.86 -13.69 -16.73
N ARG A 71 -11.10 -14.19 -16.74
CA ARG A 71 -11.96 -14.33 -17.94
C ARG A 71 -13.05 -13.26 -18.00
N GLY A 72 -12.96 -12.22 -17.18
CA GLY A 72 -13.97 -11.16 -17.09
C GLY A 72 -15.32 -11.61 -16.51
N LYS A 73 -15.36 -12.73 -15.74
CA LYS A 73 -16.61 -13.29 -15.19
C LYS A 73 -16.65 -13.12 -13.68
N GLU A 74 -17.80 -12.67 -13.18
CA GLU A 74 -18.08 -12.54 -11.73
C GLU A 74 -17.04 -11.67 -11.00
N LEU A 75 -16.63 -10.56 -11.62
CA LEU A 75 -15.70 -9.61 -11.02
C LEU A 75 -16.31 -9.04 -9.73
N PRO A 76 -15.52 -8.87 -8.66
CA PRO A 76 -15.99 -8.22 -7.45
C PRO A 76 -16.21 -6.73 -7.70
N THR A 77 -17.21 -6.16 -7.04
CA THR A 77 -17.55 -4.73 -7.11
C THR A 77 -16.98 -3.94 -5.93
N GLU A 78 -16.84 -4.60 -4.78
CA GLU A 78 -16.38 -3.97 -3.56
C GLU A 78 -14.86 -3.74 -3.61
N GLN A 79 -14.45 -2.47 -3.70
CA GLN A 79 -13.04 -2.09 -3.61
C GLN A 79 -12.58 -2.09 -2.14
N GLY A 80 -11.48 -2.75 -1.84
CA GLY A 80 -10.97 -2.87 -0.46
C GLY A 80 -9.81 -3.83 -0.31
N LEU A 81 -9.46 -4.14 0.94
CA LEU A 81 -8.33 -5.01 1.28
C LEU A 81 -8.81 -6.33 1.87
N ILE A 82 -8.15 -7.43 1.49
CA ILE A 82 -8.37 -8.74 2.07
C ILE A 82 -7.62 -8.85 3.38
N LEU A 83 -8.34 -8.99 4.47
CA LEU A 83 -7.78 -9.14 5.82
C LEU A 83 -7.98 -10.55 6.39
N GLY A 84 -8.73 -11.39 5.72
CA GLY A 84 -8.98 -12.73 6.20
C GLY A 84 -9.63 -13.65 5.18
N SER A 85 -9.89 -14.89 5.59
CA SER A 85 -10.62 -15.85 4.77
C SER A 85 -11.55 -16.74 5.58
N VAL A 86 -12.67 -17.11 4.97
CA VAL A 86 -13.59 -18.12 5.48
C VAL A 86 -13.81 -19.22 4.44
N GLY A 87 -14.14 -20.42 4.89
CA GLY A 87 -14.34 -21.59 4.01
C GLY A 87 -13.03 -22.34 3.68
N GLY A 88 -13.07 -23.33 2.80
CA GLY A 88 -11.92 -24.09 2.29
C GLY A 88 -11.13 -24.94 3.31
N GLY A 89 -11.66 -25.27 4.47
CA GLY A 89 -11.00 -26.09 5.48
C GLY A 89 -10.78 -27.53 5.03
N LYS A 90 -9.60 -28.13 5.34
CA LYS A 90 -9.38 -29.58 5.20
C LYS A 90 -10.44 -30.31 6.04
N ARG A 91 -11.28 -31.08 5.36
CA ARG A 91 -12.46 -31.74 5.90
C ARG A 91 -12.11 -32.79 6.96
N LYS A 92 -12.20 -32.42 8.25
CA LYS A 92 -12.41 -33.39 9.36
C LYS A 92 -13.69 -33.03 10.15
N SER A 93 -14.73 -32.46 9.52
CA SER A 93 -16.01 -32.19 10.18
C SER A 93 -17.11 -33.13 9.68
N LYS A 94 -18.21 -33.23 10.44
CA LYS A 94 -19.42 -33.98 10.04
C LYS A 94 -19.92 -33.63 8.62
N ALA A 95 -19.66 -32.41 8.13
CA ALA A 95 -19.89 -31.99 6.75
C ALA A 95 -19.05 -32.75 5.72
N GLY A 96 -17.82 -33.16 6.05
CA GLY A 96 -16.97 -33.99 5.20
C GLY A 96 -17.49 -35.43 5.04
N ILE A 97 -18.16 -35.92 6.06
CA ILE A 97 -18.82 -37.24 6.04
C ILE A 97 -20.11 -37.16 5.20
N LEU A 98 -20.90 -36.11 5.38
CA LEU A 98 -22.09 -35.85 4.55
C LEU A 98 -21.75 -35.67 3.07
N LEU A 99 -20.65 -35.08 2.75
CA LEU A 99 -20.18 -34.89 1.37
C LEU A 99 -19.61 -36.18 0.76
N LYS A 100 -18.96 -37.05 1.56
CA LYS A 100 -18.59 -38.41 1.13
C LYS A 100 -19.83 -39.26 0.87
N ILE A 101 -20.86 -39.11 1.71
CA ILE A 101 -22.15 -39.80 1.55
C ILE A 101 -22.86 -39.26 0.30
N SER A 102 -22.92 -37.97 0.09
CA SER A 102 -23.55 -37.37 -1.10
C SER A 102 -22.78 -37.72 -2.38
N ARG A 103 -21.43 -37.80 -2.37
CA ARG A 103 -20.62 -38.30 -3.50
C ARG A 103 -20.90 -39.79 -3.79
N LYS A 104 -20.93 -40.63 -2.78
CA LYS A 104 -21.30 -42.04 -2.94
C LYS A 104 -22.74 -42.22 -3.45
N LEU A 105 -23.68 -41.38 -3.00
CA LEU A 105 -25.03 -41.34 -3.51
C LEU A 105 -25.10 -40.88 -4.99
N LEU A 106 -24.30 -39.88 -5.35
CA LEU A 106 -24.15 -39.41 -6.73
C LEU A 106 -23.53 -40.46 -7.65
N GLU A 107 -22.53 -41.21 -7.17
CA GLU A 107 -21.94 -42.33 -7.90
C GLU A 107 -22.91 -43.49 -8.07
N LYS A 108 -23.70 -43.81 -7.03
CA LYS A 108 -24.80 -44.81 -7.11
C LYS A 108 -25.90 -44.37 -8.08
N LEU A 109 -26.20 -43.08 -8.17
CA LEU A 109 -27.21 -42.54 -9.09
C LEU A 109 -26.68 -42.43 -10.54
N ARG A 110 -25.36 -42.46 -10.76
CA ARG A 110 -24.70 -42.50 -12.06
C ARG A 110 -24.54 -43.88 -12.65
N ARG A 111 -24.63 -44.97 -11.86
CA ARG A 111 -24.58 -46.34 -12.42
C ARG A 111 -25.84 -46.59 -13.25
N PRO A 112 -25.71 -46.97 -14.51
CA PRO A 112 -26.87 -47.33 -15.34
C PRO A 112 -27.51 -48.56 -14.75
N VAL A 113 -28.73 -48.45 -14.29
CA VAL A 113 -29.58 -49.61 -13.96
C VAL A 113 -30.02 -50.17 -15.31
N ALA A 114 -29.47 -51.31 -15.66
CA ALA A 114 -29.89 -52.10 -16.81
C ALA A 114 -31.37 -52.51 -16.58
N GLY A 115 -32.24 -52.04 -17.49
CA GLY A 115 -33.60 -52.52 -17.65
C GLY A 115 -34.63 -51.95 -16.70
N LYS A 116 -35.21 -50.79 -17.06
CA LYS A 116 -36.65 -50.51 -16.98
C LYS A 116 -36.98 -49.11 -17.51
N GLN A 117 -38.09 -49.05 -18.19
CA GLN A 117 -38.67 -47.95 -18.99
C GLN A 117 -38.52 -46.48 -18.53
N LYS A 118 -38.37 -45.65 -19.54
CA LYS A 118 -38.32 -44.16 -19.54
C LYS A 118 -39.46 -43.50 -18.74
N ARG A 119 -39.16 -42.91 -17.57
CA ARG A 119 -39.92 -41.82 -17.00
C ARG A 119 -39.04 -40.59 -16.92
N LYS A 120 -39.49 -39.46 -17.47
CA LYS A 120 -38.79 -38.19 -17.64
C LYS A 120 -38.28 -37.62 -16.29
N PRO A 121 -36.98 -37.26 -16.15
CA PRO A 121 -36.37 -36.92 -14.85
C PRO A 121 -36.23 -35.41 -14.64
N LYS A 122 -37.31 -34.61 -14.74
CA LYS A 122 -37.21 -33.15 -14.44
C LYS A 122 -36.92 -32.83 -12.96
N LYS A 123 -37.34 -33.68 -12.01
CA LYS A 123 -37.08 -33.49 -10.55
C LYS A 123 -35.65 -33.90 -10.13
N LYS A 124 -35.06 -34.94 -10.78
CA LYS A 124 -33.70 -35.41 -10.46
C LYS A 124 -32.63 -34.40 -10.91
N SER A 125 -32.81 -33.70 -12.03
CA SER A 125 -31.84 -32.71 -12.54
C SER A 125 -31.79 -31.46 -11.65
N LYS A 126 -32.94 -30.97 -11.13
CA LYS A 126 -33.00 -29.82 -10.20
C LYS A 126 -32.38 -30.13 -8.85
N LEU A 127 -32.52 -31.36 -8.33
CA LEU A 127 -31.90 -31.77 -7.09
C LEU A 127 -30.38 -31.92 -7.26
N LEU A 128 -29.93 -32.51 -8.35
CA LEU A 128 -28.51 -32.65 -8.70
C LEU A 128 -27.84 -31.29 -8.91
N SER A 129 -28.51 -30.33 -9.56
CA SER A 129 -27.98 -28.97 -9.73
C SER A 129 -27.92 -28.21 -8.40
N LYS A 130 -28.92 -28.36 -7.53
CA LYS A 130 -28.90 -27.79 -6.16
C LYS A 130 -27.78 -28.40 -5.31
N ILE A 131 -27.62 -29.73 -5.33
CA ILE A 131 -26.54 -30.41 -4.60
C ILE A 131 -25.17 -30.00 -5.17
N LYS A 132 -25.02 -29.87 -6.50
CA LYS A 132 -23.79 -29.40 -7.15
C LYS A 132 -23.48 -27.96 -6.76
N LYS A 133 -24.48 -27.09 -6.72
CA LYS A 133 -24.34 -25.70 -6.30
C LYS A 133 -23.93 -25.59 -4.80
N VAL A 134 -24.56 -26.36 -3.92
CA VAL A 134 -24.20 -26.42 -2.49
C VAL A 134 -22.79 -27.01 -2.28
N ILE A 135 -22.38 -27.99 -3.09
CA ILE A 135 -21.03 -28.58 -3.03
C ILE A 135 -19.98 -27.59 -3.57
N GLU A 136 -20.30 -26.84 -4.62
CA GLU A 136 -19.45 -25.77 -5.15
C GLU A 136 -19.36 -24.61 -4.15
N GLU A 137 -20.46 -24.19 -3.54
CA GLU A 137 -20.50 -23.10 -2.54
C GLU A 137 -19.80 -23.45 -1.22
N GLN A 138 -19.85 -24.69 -0.75
CA GLN A 138 -19.18 -25.13 0.50
C GLN A 138 -17.67 -25.37 0.33
N GLY A 139 -17.17 -25.45 -0.90
CA GLY A 139 -15.75 -25.64 -1.21
C GLY A 139 -15.00 -24.35 -1.57
N ASP A 140 -15.74 -23.26 -1.84
CA ASP A 140 -15.14 -21.99 -2.27
C ASP A 140 -14.52 -21.25 -1.07
N ILE A 141 -13.29 -20.79 -1.26
CA ILE A 141 -12.65 -19.85 -0.36
C ILE A 141 -13.33 -18.51 -0.56
N ARG A 142 -13.70 -17.87 0.53
CA ARG A 142 -14.25 -16.51 0.54
C ARG A 142 -13.29 -15.59 1.26
N ALA A 143 -12.99 -14.45 0.66
CA ALA A 143 -12.21 -13.38 1.26
C ALA A 143 -13.09 -12.58 2.23
N LEU A 144 -12.50 -12.17 3.35
CA LEU A 144 -13.03 -11.11 4.21
C LEU A 144 -12.37 -9.82 3.76
N VAL A 145 -13.17 -8.93 3.21
CA VAL A 145 -12.70 -7.68 2.59
C VAL A 145 -13.17 -6.52 3.45
N ASP A 146 -12.25 -5.65 3.80
CA ASP A 146 -12.57 -4.34 4.34
C ASP A 146 -12.67 -3.34 3.17
N SER A 147 -13.83 -2.74 3.01
CA SER A 147 -14.12 -1.77 1.94
C SER A 147 -14.15 -0.32 2.42
N ASP A 148 -13.95 -0.09 3.71
CA ASP A 148 -13.88 1.26 4.25
C ASP A 148 -12.68 2.04 3.68
N ASP A 149 -12.72 3.37 3.78
CA ASP A 149 -11.58 4.22 3.44
C ASP A 149 -10.58 4.21 4.60
N ILE A 150 -9.65 3.27 4.57
CA ILE A 150 -8.71 2.98 5.65
C ILE A 150 -7.29 2.85 5.14
N HIS A 151 -6.34 3.01 6.04
CA HIS A 151 -4.97 2.51 5.89
C HIS A 151 -4.81 1.21 6.66
N CYS A 152 -3.92 0.32 6.20
CA CYS A 152 -3.72 -0.99 6.79
C CYS A 152 -2.24 -1.27 7.03
N LEU A 153 -1.83 -1.42 8.27
CA LEU A 153 -0.47 -1.77 8.67
C LEU A 153 -0.31 -3.29 8.76
N MET A 154 0.61 -3.85 7.96
CA MET A 154 0.96 -5.28 8.02
C MET A 154 2.29 -5.47 8.74
N ILE A 155 2.28 -6.24 9.84
CA ILE A 155 3.48 -6.50 10.66
C ILE A 155 3.78 -8.00 10.69
N GLY A 156 5.01 -8.37 10.37
CA GLY A 156 5.45 -9.76 10.50
C GLY A 156 6.94 -9.92 10.20
N ALA A 157 7.61 -10.78 10.93
CA ALA A 157 9.03 -11.04 10.76
C ALA A 157 9.39 -11.50 9.33
N SER A 158 10.66 -11.47 8.98
CA SER A 158 11.13 -12.01 7.69
C SER A 158 10.80 -13.50 7.59
N GLY A 159 10.42 -13.97 6.39
CA GLY A 159 10.11 -15.37 6.12
C GLY A 159 8.76 -15.88 6.63
N VAL A 160 7.92 -15.06 7.27
CA VAL A 160 6.55 -15.48 7.68
C VAL A 160 5.59 -15.57 6.50
N GLY A 161 5.99 -15.04 5.33
CA GLY A 161 5.22 -15.13 4.10
C GLY A 161 4.27 -13.96 3.86
N LYS A 162 4.59 -12.75 4.32
CA LYS A 162 3.80 -11.52 4.08
C LYS A 162 3.38 -11.38 2.61
N THR A 163 4.33 -11.51 1.70
CA THR A 163 4.08 -11.44 0.26
C THR A 163 3.15 -12.55 -0.23
N ALA A 164 3.39 -13.80 0.21
CA ALA A 164 2.68 -14.98 -0.29
C ALA A 164 1.25 -15.15 0.28
N PHE A 165 1.02 -14.73 1.53
CA PHE A 165 -0.28 -14.88 2.20
C PHE A 165 -1.12 -13.62 2.12
N PHE A 166 -0.51 -12.43 2.12
CA PHE A 166 -1.22 -11.16 2.17
C PHE A 166 -1.12 -10.39 0.85
N LEU A 167 0.09 -10.11 0.34
CA LEU A 167 0.27 -9.19 -0.77
C LEU A 167 -0.25 -9.76 -2.10
N TYR A 168 0.12 -10.99 -2.48
CA TYR A 168 -0.37 -11.59 -3.72
C TYR A 168 -1.89 -11.71 -3.80
N PRO A 169 -2.62 -12.17 -2.75
CA PRO A 169 -4.09 -12.15 -2.78
C PRO A 169 -4.68 -10.75 -2.92
N ASN A 170 -4.09 -9.73 -2.28
CA ASN A 170 -4.53 -8.35 -2.38
C ASN A 170 -4.26 -7.75 -3.76
N LEU A 171 -3.12 -8.05 -4.40
CA LEU A 171 -2.85 -7.63 -5.79
C LEU A 171 -3.83 -8.26 -6.78
N GLU A 172 -4.12 -9.56 -6.66
CA GLU A 172 -5.14 -10.22 -7.50
C GLU A 172 -6.52 -9.58 -7.30
N TYR A 173 -6.86 -9.27 -6.06
CA TYR A 173 -8.14 -8.64 -5.74
C TYR A 173 -8.21 -7.20 -6.25
N ALA A 174 -7.14 -6.42 -6.09
CA ALA A 174 -7.04 -5.06 -6.62
C ALA A 174 -7.24 -5.05 -8.14
N CYS A 175 -6.60 -5.97 -8.85
CA CYS A 175 -6.80 -6.15 -10.29
C CYS A 175 -8.26 -6.51 -10.63
N ALA A 176 -8.88 -7.39 -9.86
CA ALA A 176 -10.23 -7.88 -10.14
C ALA A 176 -11.30 -6.81 -9.92
N CYS A 177 -11.19 -5.98 -8.87
CA CYS A 177 -12.14 -4.89 -8.61
C CYS A 177 -11.75 -3.54 -9.24
N GLY A 178 -10.66 -3.51 -10.02
CA GLY A 178 -10.29 -2.35 -10.83
C GLY A 178 -9.63 -1.20 -10.07
N MET A 179 -9.08 -1.43 -8.88
CA MET A 179 -8.31 -0.42 -8.14
C MET A 179 -6.97 -0.17 -8.80
N SER A 180 -6.56 1.09 -8.93
CA SER A 180 -5.18 1.41 -9.30
C SER A 180 -4.24 1.15 -8.14
N TYR A 181 -3.01 0.72 -8.41
CA TYR A 181 -2.06 0.47 -7.35
C TYR A 181 -0.61 0.75 -7.74
N LEU A 182 0.18 1.19 -6.77
CA LEU A 182 1.63 1.20 -6.80
C LEU A 182 2.13 0.12 -5.83
N ALA A 183 3.07 -0.70 -6.28
CA ALA A 183 3.68 -1.72 -5.45
C ALA A 183 5.20 -1.53 -5.40
N LEU A 184 5.74 -1.36 -4.19
CA LEU A 184 7.18 -1.42 -3.96
C LEU A 184 7.63 -2.87 -4.06
N ASP A 185 8.70 -3.12 -4.79
CA ASP A 185 9.19 -4.45 -5.12
C ASP A 185 10.71 -4.53 -4.97
N THR A 186 11.18 -4.99 -3.82
CA THR A 186 12.63 -5.11 -3.57
C THR A 186 13.28 -6.26 -4.35
N LYS A 187 12.49 -7.23 -4.83
CA LYS A 187 13.00 -8.44 -5.51
C LYS A 187 12.72 -8.49 -7.00
N GLY A 188 11.82 -7.66 -7.51
CA GLY A 188 11.35 -7.71 -8.89
C GLY A 188 10.32 -8.82 -9.16
N ASP A 189 9.90 -9.54 -8.12
CA ASP A 189 8.95 -10.64 -8.23
C ASP A 189 7.52 -10.17 -8.44
N LEU A 190 7.14 -9.03 -7.84
CA LEU A 190 5.80 -8.47 -8.00
C LEU A 190 5.59 -7.99 -9.43
N ALA A 191 6.53 -7.22 -9.97
CA ALA A 191 6.50 -6.75 -11.34
C ALA A 191 6.44 -7.93 -12.33
N ARG A 192 7.33 -8.92 -12.16
CA ARG A 192 7.38 -10.10 -13.03
C ARG A 192 6.07 -10.88 -13.02
N ASN A 193 5.49 -11.13 -11.85
CA ASN A 193 4.32 -11.99 -11.69
C ASN A 193 3.02 -11.24 -12.00
N TYR A 194 2.84 -10.05 -11.43
CA TYR A 194 1.57 -9.30 -11.54
C TYR A 194 1.53 -8.31 -12.70
N GLY A 195 2.65 -7.84 -13.23
CA GLY A 195 2.65 -7.04 -14.43
C GLY A 195 1.98 -7.75 -15.61
N ALA A 196 2.31 -9.02 -15.83
CA ALA A 196 1.67 -9.84 -16.86
C ALA A 196 0.19 -10.12 -16.56
N ILE A 197 -0.17 -10.40 -15.31
CA ILE A 197 -1.54 -10.67 -14.90
C ILE A 197 -2.41 -9.42 -15.09
N ALA A 198 -1.97 -8.28 -14.57
CA ALA A 198 -2.69 -7.01 -14.66
C ALA A 198 -2.96 -6.59 -16.12
N SER A 199 -1.93 -6.64 -16.97
CA SER A 199 -2.07 -6.23 -18.37
C SER A 199 -2.90 -7.21 -19.19
N ARG A 200 -2.60 -8.52 -19.15
CA ARG A 200 -3.21 -9.52 -20.04
C ARG A 200 -4.66 -9.86 -19.69
N TYR A 201 -4.94 -9.97 -18.38
CA TYR A 201 -6.25 -10.48 -17.94
C TYR A 201 -7.21 -9.41 -17.47
N TYR A 202 -6.69 -8.28 -16.97
CA TYR A 202 -7.52 -7.23 -16.37
C TYR A 202 -7.49 -5.91 -17.13
N GLY A 203 -6.66 -5.83 -18.20
CA GLY A 203 -6.58 -4.65 -19.08
C GLY A 203 -5.96 -3.42 -18.41
N TYR A 204 -5.05 -3.62 -17.48
CA TYR A 204 -4.33 -2.54 -16.82
C TYR A 204 -3.26 -1.95 -17.74
N ARG A 205 -3.10 -0.64 -17.65
CA ARG A 205 -1.87 0.03 -18.05
C ARG A 205 -0.81 -0.25 -16.99
N VAL A 206 0.30 -0.85 -17.39
CA VAL A 206 1.38 -1.26 -16.48
C VAL A 206 2.61 -0.42 -16.74
N SER A 207 3.19 0.13 -15.69
CA SER A 207 4.51 0.77 -15.69
C SER A 207 5.43 0.07 -14.70
N VAL A 208 6.66 -0.21 -15.13
CA VAL A 208 7.69 -0.80 -14.29
C VAL A 208 8.89 0.14 -14.24
N ILE A 209 9.08 0.77 -13.10
CA ILE A 209 10.22 1.63 -12.81
C ILE A 209 11.25 0.78 -12.09
N ASP A 210 12.31 0.39 -12.79
CA ASP A 210 13.36 -0.47 -12.24
C ASP A 210 14.63 0.34 -11.95
N LEU A 211 14.83 0.71 -10.69
CA LEU A 211 16.01 1.44 -10.24
C LEU A 211 17.26 0.55 -10.07
N ARG A 212 17.10 -0.79 -10.13
CA ARG A 212 18.24 -1.72 -10.19
C ARG A 212 18.83 -1.84 -11.59
N ASN A 213 17.94 -1.77 -12.60
CA ASN A 213 18.31 -1.86 -14.01
C ASN A 213 17.70 -0.70 -14.80
N PRO A 214 18.17 0.54 -14.58
CA PRO A 214 17.54 1.73 -15.13
C PRO A 214 17.45 1.74 -16.67
N THR A 215 18.37 1.08 -17.37
CA THR A 215 18.35 0.97 -18.85
C THR A 215 17.17 0.17 -19.39
N ARG A 216 16.51 -0.65 -18.57
CA ARG A 216 15.31 -1.41 -18.92
C ARG A 216 14.02 -0.77 -18.38
N SER A 217 14.17 0.24 -17.53
CA SER A 217 13.06 0.89 -16.84
C SER A 217 12.16 1.69 -17.78
N ASP A 218 10.89 1.79 -17.44
CA ASP A 218 10.04 2.88 -17.93
C ASP A 218 10.54 4.22 -17.39
N GLY A 219 10.15 5.30 -18.05
CA GLY A 219 10.49 6.65 -17.62
C GLY A 219 9.68 7.08 -16.39
N PHE A 220 10.25 7.97 -15.61
CA PHE A 220 9.57 8.73 -14.58
C PHE A 220 10.11 10.15 -14.55
N ASN A 221 9.77 10.95 -15.55
CA ASN A 221 10.09 12.35 -15.58
C ASN A 221 9.17 13.11 -14.61
N PHE A 222 9.74 13.72 -13.58
CA PHE A 222 9.01 14.52 -12.60
C PHE A 222 8.25 15.72 -13.21
N LEU A 223 8.61 16.12 -14.43
CA LEU A 223 7.99 17.23 -15.13
C LEU A 223 6.87 16.79 -16.09
N THR A 224 6.58 15.49 -16.23
CA THR A 224 5.63 14.97 -17.23
C THR A 224 4.28 15.69 -17.20
N LEU A 225 3.66 15.80 -16.02
CA LEU A 225 2.33 16.40 -15.89
C LEU A 225 2.35 17.92 -16.09
N MET A 226 3.38 18.60 -15.55
CA MET A 226 3.59 20.02 -15.77
C MET A 226 3.82 20.34 -17.26
N ASN A 227 4.67 19.57 -17.94
CA ASN A 227 4.95 19.73 -19.36
C ASN A 227 3.67 19.55 -20.21
N HIS A 228 2.86 18.54 -19.88
CA HIS A 228 1.59 18.30 -20.56
C HIS A 228 0.67 19.53 -20.52
N TYR A 229 0.45 20.09 -19.35
CA TYR A 229 -0.40 21.27 -19.21
C TYR A 229 0.20 22.55 -19.81
N MET A 230 1.52 22.69 -19.78
CA MET A 230 2.17 23.80 -20.44
C MET A 230 2.07 23.69 -21.98
N ASP A 231 2.11 22.48 -22.54
CA ASP A 231 1.91 22.24 -23.95
C ASP A 231 0.49 22.62 -24.39
N ILE A 232 -0.54 22.30 -23.58
CA ILE A 232 -1.91 22.74 -23.81
C ILE A 232 -2.02 24.28 -23.77
N ALA A 233 -1.44 24.89 -22.73
CA ALA A 233 -1.46 26.35 -22.58
C ALA A 233 -0.68 27.09 -23.68
N ARG A 234 0.33 26.45 -24.26
CA ARG A 234 1.09 27.00 -25.40
C ARG A 234 0.32 26.89 -26.70
N ALA A 235 -0.42 25.78 -26.91
CA ALA A 235 -1.28 25.59 -28.06
C ALA A 235 -2.50 26.54 -28.05
N ASP A 236 -3.02 26.81 -26.86
CA ASP A 236 -4.12 27.77 -26.64
C ASP A 236 -3.77 28.72 -25.49
N PRO A 237 -3.19 29.92 -25.78
CA PRO A 237 -2.83 30.90 -24.76
C PRO A 237 -4.02 31.45 -23.97
N SER A 238 -5.26 31.30 -24.46
CA SER A 238 -6.47 31.71 -23.73
C SER A 238 -6.86 30.71 -22.64
N ASN A 239 -6.31 29.50 -22.65
CA ASN A 239 -6.57 28.46 -21.66
C ASN A 239 -5.79 28.71 -20.35
N LEU A 240 -6.29 29.67 -19.58
CA LEU A 240 -5.71 30.02 -18.28
C LEU A 240 -5.73 28.85 -17.28
N ALA A 241 -6.70 27.93 -17.39
CA ALA A 241 -6.78 26.77 -16.51
C ALA A 241 -5.59 25.81 -16.71
N ALA A 242 -5.21 25.54 -17.95
CA ALA A 242 -4.04 24.71 -18.25
C ALA A 242 -2.76 25.37 -17.72
N ARG A 243 -2.61 26.70 -17.95
CA ARG A 243 -1.45 27.44 -17.43
C ARG A 243 -1.36 27.40 -15.90
N ALA A 244 -2.49 27.62 -15.21
CA ALA A 244 -2.55 27.56 -13.74
C ALA A 244 -2.18 26.16 -13.20
N LYS A 245 -2.60 25.08 -13.90
CA LYS A 245 -2.21 23.72 -13.56
C LYS A 245 -0.71 23.48 -13.75
N ALA A 246 -0.13 23.91 -14.85
CA ALA A 246 1.33 23.82 -15.07
C ALA A 246 2.10 24.53 -13.94
N GLU A 247 1.70 25.77 -13.57
CA GLU A 247 2.30 26.53 -12.47
C GLU A 247 2.13 25.80 -11.11
N LYS A 248 0.97 25.18 -10.86
CA LYS A 248 0.71 24.38 -9.65
C LYS A 248 1.64 23.17 -9.55
N TYR A 249 1.77 22.39 -10.64
CA TYR A 249 2.64 21.22 -10.66
C TYR A 249 4.12 21.58 -10.58
N ALA A 250 4.54 22.71 -11.16
CA ALA A 250 5.89 23.24 -10.98
C ALA A 250 6.22 23.53 -9.51
N LYS A 251 5.30 24.16 -8.77
CA LYS A 251 5.43 24.42 -7.33
C LYS A 251 5.47 23.14 -6.51
N ILE A 252 4.59 22.16 -6.82
CA ILE A 252 4.58 20.85 -6.16
C ILE A 252 5.93 20.18 -6.31
N LEU A 253 6.49 20.16 -7.52
CA LEU A 253 7.78 19.57 -7.79
C LEU A 253 8.91 20.28 -7.04
N ALA A 254 9.00 21.61 -7.14
CA ALA A 254 10.02 22.39 -6.47
C ALA A 254 10.00 22.16 -4.96
N LYS A 255 8.83 22.18 -4.33
CA LYS A 255 8.65 21.89 -2.91
C LYS A 255 9.09 20.46 -2.57
N THR A 256 8.76 19.47 -3.41
CA THR A 256 9.13 18.07 -3.20
C THR A 256 10.65 17.87 -3.20
N ILE A 257 11.37 18.60 -4.06
CA ILE A 257 12.83 18.45 -4.20
C ILE A 257 13.58 19.28 -3.17
N ILE A 258 13.18 20.52 -2.96
CA ILE A 258 13.92 21.45 -2.08
C ILE A 258 13.65 21.15 -0.62
N SER A 259 12.37 20.91 -0.26
CA SER A 259 11.92 20.69 1.12
C SER A 259 11.22 19.32 1.25
N PRO A 260 11.95 18.20 1.03
CA PRO A 260 11.35 16.86 1.08
C PRO A 260 10.82 16.50 2.47
N ASP A 261 11.39 17.08 3.52
CA ASP A 261 11.06 16.78 4.92
C ASP A 261 9.90 17.63 5.47
N GLY A 262 9.28 18.49 4.63
CA GLY A 262 8.13 19.32 5.04
C GLY A 262 8.25 20.79 4.67
N ASP A 263 7.85 21.68 5.59
CA ASP A 263 7.90 23.12 5.35
C ASP A 263 9.28 23.73 5.66
N ALA A 264 9.63 24.78 4.90
CA ALA A 264 10.89 25.50 5.04
C ALA A 264 11.10 26.06 6.48
N SER A 265 10.02 26.27 7.24
CA SER A 265 10.05 26.68 8.65
C SER A 265 10.84 25.73 9.56
N GLN A 266 10.96 24.45 9.18
CA GLN A 266 11.76 23.45 9.92
C GLN A 266 13.27 23.72 9.83
N TYR A 267 13.71 24.52 8.85
CA TYR A 267 15.13 24.85 8.64
C TYR A 267 15.61 26.06 9.46
N GLY A 268 14.77 26.59 10.38
CA GLY A 268 15.11 27.69 11.28
C GLY A 268 15.61 28.93 10.54
N ASP A 269 16.78 29.45 10.92
CA ASP A 269 17.38 30.66 10.31
C ASP A 269 17.68 30.52 8.80
N ASN A 270 17.72 29.29 8.28
CA ASN A 270 17.93 28.99 6.87
C ASN A 270 16.63 28.96 6.04
N ALA A 271 15.46 29.12 6.65
CA ALA A 271 14.17 29.04 5.97
C ALA A 271 14.09 29.91 4.70
N TYR A 272 14.62 31.14 4.79
CA TYR A 272 14.68 32.05 3.65
C TYR A 272 15.39 31.46 2.43
N PHE A 273 16.50 30.72 2.63
CA PHE A 273 17.26 30.15 1.53
C PHE A 273 16.50 29.01 0.86
N TYR A 274 15.75 28.21 1.63
CA TYR A 274 14.91 27.13 1.08
C TYR A 274 13.68 27.69 0.35
N ASP A 275 12.96 28.66 0.90
CA ASP A 275 11.83 29.31 0.23
C ASP A 275 12.27 29.98 -1.09
N SER A 276 13.41 30.68 -1.07
CA SER A 276 13.98 31.31 -2.27
C SER A 276 14.44 30.27 -3.29
N ALA A 277 14.96 29.13 -2.83
CA ALA A 277 15.36 28.02 -3.69
C ALA A 277 14.16 27.32 -4.35
N GLU A 278 13.04 27.14 -3.63
CA GLU A 278 11.78 26.65 -4.20
C GLU A 278 11.27 27.59 -5.30
N GLY A 279 11.27 28.90 -5.04
CA GLY A 279 10.89 29.90 -6.04
C GLY A 279 11.78 29.89 -7.28
N LEU A 280 13.10 29.80 -7.09
CA LEU A 280 14.08 29.74 -8.17
C LEU A 280 13.89 28.46 -9.01
N LEU A 281 13.78 27.29 -8.38
CA LEU A 281 13.57 26.02 -9.09
C LEU A 281 12.24 26.02 -9.84
N THR A 282 11.17 26.54 -9.22
CA THR A 282 9.87 26.72 -9.88
C THR A 282 9.98 27.57 -11.13
N ALA A 283 10.70 28.69 -11.06
CA ALA A 283 10.92 29.56 -12.21
C ALA A 283 11.68 28.85 -13.33
N VAL A 284 12.75 28.12 -13.00
CA VAL A 284 13.57 27.40 -13.97
C VAL A 284 12.78 26.32 -14.69
N VAL A 285 12.01 25.49 -13.96
CA VAL A 285 11.22 24.42 -14.60
C VAL A 285 10.08 24.97 -15.45
N LEU A 286 9.47 26.10 -15.05
CA LEU A 286 8.47 26.78 -15.87
C LEU A 286 9.07 27.33 -17.16
N LEU A 287 10.25 27.95 -17.12
CA LEU A 287 10.97 28.41 -18.32
C LEU A 287 11.29 27.25 -19.26
N LEU A 288 11.75 26.11 -18.72
CA LEU A 288 11.95 24.91 -19.51
C LEU A 288 10.67 24.46 -20.21
N ALA A 289 9.57 24.32 -19.46
CA ALA A 289 8.30 23.85 -20.01
C ALA A 289 7.72 24.80 -21.07
N GLU A 290 7.84 26.10 -20.84
CA GLU A 290 7.24 27.12 -21.72
C GLU A 290 8.04 27.38 -22.99
N PHE A 291 9.38 27.47 -22.90
CA PHE A 291 10.24 27.93 -24.01
C PHE A 291 11.01 26.82 -24.71
N VAL A 292 10.94 25.59 -24.24
CA VAL A 292 11.56 24.43 -24.88
C VAL A 292 10.48 23.45 -25.31
N PRO A 293 9.77 23.70 -26.44
CA PRO A 293 8.74 22.79 -26.91
C PRO A 293 9.32 21.44 -27.31
N PRO A 294 8.56 20.34 -27.15
CA PRO A 294 8.97 19.05 -27.67
C PRO A 294 9.10 19.12 -29.18
N LYS A 295 10.03 18.35 -29.75
CA LYS A 295 10.21 18.23 -31.18
C LYS A 295 10.04 16.78 -31.59
N ASP A 296 9.28 16.56 -32.66
CA ASP A 296 9.04 15.23 -33.18
C ASP A 296 10.36 14.50 -33.52
N GLY A 297 10.52 13.31 -32.97
CA GLY A 297 11.70 12.48 -33.21
C GLY A 297 12.93 12.85 -32.36
N GLU A 298 12.89 13.93 -31.56
CA GLU A 298 13.94 14.26 -30.60
C GLU A 298 13.57 13.73 -29.19
N PRO A 299 14.59 13.35 -28.36
CA PRO A 299 14.33 13.04 -26.95
C PRO A 299 13.78 14.26 -26.21
N GLU A 300 12.92 14.01 -25.20
CA GLU A 300 12.42 15.07 -24.31
C GLU A 300 13.61 15.74 -23.59
N LYS A 301 13.64 17.07 -23.61
CA LYS A 301 14.68 17.89 -22.97
C LYS A 301 14.20 18.53 -21.67
N ARG A 302 12.89 18.52 -21.41
CA ARG A 302 12.27 19.16 -20.24
C ARG A 302 12.20 18.17 -19.09
N HIS A 303 13.32 18.00 -18.41
CA HIS A 303 13.46 17.10 -17.26
C HIS A 303 14.37 17.71 -16.19
N ILE A 304 14.39 17.12 -15.00
CA ILE A 304 15.08 17.69 -13.84
C ILE A 304 16.59 17.88 -14.02
N VAL A 305 17.23 17.03 -14.80
CA VAL A 305 18.68 17.16 -15.09
C VAL A 305 18.96 18.37 -15.99
N SER A 306 18.06 18.69 -16.93
CA SER A 306 18.16 19.96 -17.69
C SER A 306 17.99 21.17 -16.78
N ALA A 307 17.09 21.10 -15.78
CA ALA A 307 16.95 22.16 -14.78
C ALA A 307 18.26 22.34 -13.99
N PHE A 308 18.91 21.25 -13.56
CA PHE A 308 20.21 21.29 -12.90
C PHE A 308 21.26 22.01 -13.76
N LYS A 309 21.41 21.55 -15.01
CA LYS A 309 22.40 22.16 -15.95
C LYS A 309 22.13 23.64 -16.20
N LEU A 310 20.88 24.03 -16.37
CA LEU A 310 20.52 25.44 -16.53
C LEU A 310 20.84 26.24 -15.28
N VAL A 311 20.52 25.77 -14.09
CA VAL A 311 20.91 26.44 -12.85
C VAL A 311 22.42 26.62 -12.80
N GLN A 312 23.19 25.58 -13.06
CA GLN A 312 24.65 25.62 -13.06
C GLN A 312 25.18 26.61 -14.11
N ASP A 313 24.73 26.54 -15.37
CA ASP A 313 25.23 27.36 -16.47
C ASP A 313 24.87 28.85 -16.33
N LEU A 314 23.67 29.14 -15.83
CA LEU A 314 23.18 30.50 -15.63
C LEU A 314 23.83 31.21 -14.44
N LEU A 315 24.38 30.44 -13.52
CA LEU A 315 24.95 30.94 -12.28
C LEU A 315 26.49 31.00 -12.29
N ALA A 316 27.14 30.17 -13.11
CA ALA A 316 28.60 30.05 -13.14
C ALA A 316 29.31 31.24 -13.79
N MET A 317 28.64 32.16 -14.52
CA MET A 317 29.27 33.27 -15.22
C MET A 317 28.86 34.63 -14.65
N PRO A 318 29.73 35.31 -13.91
CA PRO A 318 29.59 36.75 -13.74
C PRO A 318 29.67 37.42 -15.11
N SER A 319 28.62 38.14 -15.51
CA SER A 319 28.68 38.96 -16.72
C SER A 319 29.70 40.10 -16.51
N SER A 320 30.25 40.61 -17.61
CA SER A 320 31.10 41.81 -17.60
C SER A 320 30.42 43.06 -16.98
N ARG A 321 29.14 42.96 -16.60
CA ARG A 321 28.31 44.01 -15.98
C ARG A 321 27.90 43.71 -14.55
N GLY A 322 28.49 42.73 -13.86
CA GLY A 322 28.13 42.33 -12.49
C GLY A 322 26.79 41.60 -12.33
N ARG A 323 26.18 41.13 -13.43
CA ARG A 323 24.95 40.33 -13.43
C ARG A 323 25.22 38.89 -13.83
N ASN A 324 24.61 37.94 -13.19
CA ASN A 324 24.71 36.54 -13.59
C ASN A 324 23.79 36.24 -14.81
N GLY A 325 24.04 35.09 -15.45
CA GLY A 325 23.28 34.68 -16.64
C GLY A 325 21.78 34.54 -16.40
N PHE A 326 21.37 34.17 -15.19
CA PHE A 326 19.97 34.04 -14.84
C PHE A 326 19.27 35.42 -14.76
N GLN A 327 19.90 36.40 -14.14
CA GLN A 327 19.40 37.78 -14.12
C GLN A 327 19.23 38.34 -15.54
N LEU A 328 20.20 38.09 -16.42
CA LEU A 328 20.12 38.51 -17.83
C LEU A 328 18.96 37.80 -18.56
N LEU A 329 18.75 36.53 -18.31
CA LEU A 329 17.67 35.76 -18.93
C LEU A 329 16.29 36.29 -18.46
N VAL A 330 16.15 36.57 -17.17
CA VAL A 330 14.90 37.08 -16.59
C VAL A 330 14.59 38.51 -17.06
N ASP A 331 15.60 39.34 -17.33
CA ASP A 331 15.41 40.70 -17.87
C ASP A 331 14.80 40.70 -19.29
N ILE A 332 15.00 39.63 -20.07
CA ILE A 332 14.39 39.47 -21.40
C ILE A 332 12.89 39.14 -21.31
N LEU A 333 12.42 38.58 -20.18
CA LEU A 333 11.02 38.23 -19.97
C LEU A 333 10.13 39.48 -19.78
N PRO A 334 8.86 39.41 -20.20
CA PRO A 334 7.89 40.46 -19.86
C PRO A 334 7.82 40.71 -18.34
N PRO A 335 7.56 41.96 -17.90
CA PRO A 335 7.49 42.30 -16.46
C PRO A 335 6.48 41.45 -15.68
N GLU A 336 5.37 41.07 -16.32
CA GLU A 336 4.29 40.26 -15.72
C GLU A 336 4.54 38.75 -15.76
N HIS A 337 5.68 38.30 -16.29
CA HIS A 337 5.93 36.88 -16.43
C HIS A 337 6.13 36.21 -15.06
N LYS A 338 5.39 35.11 -14.81
CA LYS A 338 5.38 34.43 -13.51
C LYS A 338 6.76 33.93 -13.05
N ALA A 339 7.59 33.44 -13.96
CA ALA A 339 8.95 33.01 -13.62
C ALA A 339 9.80 34.16 -13.04
N ARG A 340 9.57 35.42 -13.52
CA ARG A 340 10.24 36.60 -12.97
C ARG A 340 9.83 36.86 -11.51
N TRP A 341 8.54 36.73 -11.21
CA TRP A 341 8.04 36.94 -9.85
C TRP A 341 8.45 35.83 -8.91
N LEU A 342 8.39 34.58 -9.36
CA LEU A 342 8.78 33.41 -8.55
C LEU A 342 10.27 33.43 -8.18
N ALA A 343 11.12 33.88 -9.10
CA ALA A 343 12.55 34.04 -8.84
C ALA A 343 12.90 35.35 -8.10
N GLY A 344 11.92 36.24 -7.88
CA GLY A 344 12.16 37.59 -7.37
C GLY A 344 12.95 37.65 -6.08
N ALA A 345 12.65 36.82 -5.11
CA ALA A 345 13.35 36.75 -3.83
C ALA A 345 14.85 36.38 -4.02
N ALA A 346 15.13 35.41 -4.89
CA ALA A 346 16.50 35.03 -5.23
C ALA A 346 17.24 36.13 -6.01
N LEU A 347 16.55 36.78 -6.97
CA LEU A 347 17.15 37.79 -7.86
C LEU A 347 17.46 39.13 -7.15
N THR A 348 16.69 39.48 -6.11
CA THR A 348 16.88 40.73 -5.34
C THR A 348 17.81 40.55 -4.14
N ALA A 349 18.23 39.32 -3.85
CA ALA A 349 19.15 39.02 -2.77
C ALA A 349 20.57 39.61 -3.06
N ALA A 350 21.29 39.93 -1.99
CA ALA A 350 22.72 40.27 -2.10
C ALA A 350 23.51 39.07 -2.67
N ASP A 351 24.61 39.32 -3.36
CA ASP A 351 25.39 38.26 -4.05
C ASP A 351 25.71 37.05 -3.19
N GLN A 352 26.02 37.26 -1.90
CA GLN A 352 26.31 36.17 -0.97
C GLN A 352 25.05 35.32 -0.65
N ALA A 353 23.92 35.98 -0.46
CA ALA A 353 22.63 35.31 -0.20
C ALA A 353 22.18 34.54 -1.45
N MET A 354 22.32 35.13 -2.63
CA MET A 354 22.07 34.49 -3.92
C MET A 354 22.94 33.22 -4.09
N ALA A 355 24.23 33.30 -3.81
CA ALA A 355 25.13 32.15 -3.85
C ALA A 355 24.66 31.03 -2.91
N SER A 356 24.15 31.36 -1.73
CA SER A 356 23.59 30.40 -0.77
C SER A 356 22.30 29.73 -1.30
N VAL A 357 21.37 30.51 -1.87
CA VAL A 357 20.16 29.99 -2.52
C VAL A 357 20.52 28.97 -3.61
N MET A 358 21.48 29.32 -4.43
CA MET A 358 21.92 28.51 -5.56
C MET A 358 22.62 27.23 -5.12
N SER A 359 23.48 27.34 -4.12
CA SER A 359 24.11 26.17 -3.49
C SER A 359 23.07 25.22 -2.92
N THR A 360 21.99 25.72 -2.34
CA THR A 360 20.86 24.92 -1.87
C THR A 360 20.19 24.16 -3.02
N VAL A 361 19.84 24.86 -4.11
CA VAL A 361 19.22 24.22 -5.29
C VAL A 361 20.15 23.15 -5.88
N LEU A 362 21.42 23.48 -6.15
CA LEU A 362 22.38 22.55 -6.74
C LEU A 362 22.63 21.34 -5.84
N SER A 363 22.76 21.54 -4.53
CA SER A 363 22.94 20.46 -3.56
C SER A 363 21.77 19.46 -3.60
N ARG A 364 20.53 19.95 -3.67
CA ARG A 364 19.34 19.10 -3.77
C ARG A 364 19.25 18.38 -5.12
N LEU A 365 19.57 19.08 -6.21
CA LEU A 365 19.56 18.52 -7.56
C LEU A 365 20.72 17.55 -7.84
N ASN A 366 21.81 17.63 -7.09
CA ASN A 366 22.97 16.74 -7.27
C ASN A 366 22.62 15.25 -7.09
N ALA A 367 21.61 14.94 -6.30
CA ALA A 367 21.11 13.57 -6.10
C ALA A 367 20.59 12.92 -7.40
N PHE A 368 20.24 13.70 -8.42
CA PHE A 368 19.74 13.22 -9.71
C PHE A 368 20.83 12.98 -10.75
N LEU A 369 22.08 13.32 -10.45
CA LEU A 369 23.23 13.20 -11.38
C LEU A 369 23.86 11.80 -11.30
N ASP A 370 23.18 10.85 -11.86
CA ASP A 370 23.65 9.48 -12.03
C ASP A 370 23.28 9.02 -13.44
N THR A 371 24.29 8.59 -14.21
CA THR A 371 24.13 8.24 -15.64
C THR A 371 23.09 7.13 -15.85
N GLU A 372 22.97 6.19 -14.93
CA GLU A 372 21.95 5.14 -15.00
C GLU A 372 20.58 5.68 -14.61
N LEU A 373 20.49 6.50 -13.56
CA LEU A 373 19.25 7.09 -13.08
C LEU A 373 18.65 8.04 -14.14
N GLU A 374 19.49 8.77 -14.88
CA GLU A 374 19.05 9.62 -15.99
C GLU A 374 18.25 8.84 -17.05
N GLN A 375 18.50 7.52 -17.22
CA GLN A 375 17.71 6.65 -18.10
C GLN A 375 16.27 6.49 -17.63
N VAL A 376 15.96 6.82 -16.38
CA VAL A 376 14.60 6.79 -15.81
C VAL A 376 14.02 8.20 -15.77
N ILE A 377 14.72 9.15 -15.16
CA ILE A 377 14.16 10.46 -14.82
C ILE A 377 14.14 11.47 -15.98
N CYS A 378 14.83 11.17 -17.10
CA CYS A 378 14.83 12.01 -18.28
C CYS A 378 13.81 11.59 -19.36
N TYR A 379 12.98 10.59 -19.07
CA TYR A 379 11.95 10.11 -20.00
C TYR A 379 10.57 10.17 -19.34
N ASP A 380 9.57 10.58 -20.14
CA ASP A 380 8.21 10.76 -19.63
C ASP A 380 7.62 9.48 -19.05
N SER A 381 6.81 9.68 -18.02
CA SER A 381 6.07 8.62 -17.35
C SER A 381 4.94 8.10 -18.25
N PRO A 382 4.85 6.79 -18.50
CA PRO A 382 3.73 6.22 -19.26
C PRO A 382 2.40 6.29 -18.50
N ILE A 383 2.44 6.52 -17.20
CA ILE A 383 1.30 6.72 -16.30
C ILE A 383 1.56 7.99 -15.49
N ASN A 384 0.74 9.02 -15.68
CA ASN A 384 0.73 10.22 -14.85
C ASN A 384 -0.32 10.11 -13.73
N ALA A 385 -0.38 11.09 -12.82
CA ALA A 385 -1.28 11.05 -11.68
C ALA A 385 -2.76 11.07 -12.07
N GLU A 386 -3.16 11.78 -13.14
CA GLU A 386 -4.54 11.83 -13.61
C GLU A 386 -5.01 10.48 -14.17
N MET A 387 -4.17 9.83 -14.98
CA MET A 387 -4.42 8.47 -15.47
C MET A 387 -4.49 7.48 -14.32
N PHE A 388 -3.58 7.60 -13.35
CA PHE A 388 -3.53 6.74 -12.19
C PHE A 388 -4.76 6.88 -11.29
N ALA A 389 -5.35 8.07 -11.23
CA ALA A 389 -6.56 8.37 -10.48
C ALA A 389 -7.87 7.97 -11.19
N SER A 390 -7.85 7.79 -12.51
CA SER A 390 -9.08 7.62 -13.31
C SER A 390 -9.16 6.32 -14.09
N GLU A 391 -8.03 5.73 -14.46
CA GLU A 391 -7.92 4.49 -15.23
C GLU A 391 -7.47 3.32 -14.34
N LYS A 392 -7.49 2.10 -14.91
CA LYS A 392 -6.89 0.92 -14.26
C LYS A 392 -5.40 0.92 -14.53
N CYS A 393 -4.63 1.36 -13.55
CA CYS A 393 -3.19 1.48 -13.66
C CYS A 393 -2.45 0.68 -12.58
N ALA A 394 -1.31 0.09 -12.94
CA ALA A 394 -0.42 -0.59 -12.02
C ALA A 394 1.02 -0.09 -12.21
N ILE A 395 1.59 0.48 -11.16
CA ILE A 395 2.97 0.93 -11.12
C ILE A 395 3.76 -0.01 -10.21
N PHE A 396 4.83 -0.59 -10.73
CA PHE A 396 5.78 -1.37 -9.93
C PHE A 396 7.08 -0.58 -9.83
N LEU A 397 7.50 -0.30 -8.60
CA LEU A 397 8.73 0.41 -8.31
C LEU A 397 9.73 -0.56 -7.71
N ILE A 398 10.71 -0.98 -8.54
CA ILE A 398 11.72 -1.96 -8.16
C ILE A 398 12.90 -1.23 -7.54
N LEU A 399 13.21 -1.57 -6.28
CA LEU A 399 14.22 -0.92 -5.47
C LEU A 399 15.52 -1.74 -5.42
N PRO A 400 16.70 -1.11 -5.53
CA PRO A 400 17.96 -1.77 -5.22
C PRO A 400 18.10 -1.94 -3.70
N GLU A 401 18.45 -3.15 -3.24
CA GLU A 401 18.68 -3.40 -1.82
C GLU A 401 19.96 -2.74 -1.30
N GLU A 402 20.94 -2.49 -2.19
CA GLU A 402 22.30 -2.09 -1.86
C GLU A 402 22.62 -0.60 -2.13
N ASP A 403 21.66 0.15 -2.72
CA ASP A 403 21.88 1.55 -3.11
C ASP A 403 20.91 2.52 -2.42
N PRO A 404 21.30 3.09 -1.26
CA PRO A 404 20.44 4.03 -0.53
C PRO A 404 20.12 5.31 -1.31
N ALA A 405 20.99 5.77 -2.24
CA ALA A 405 20.76 6.98 -3.00
C ALA A 405 19.59 6.80 -3.99
N LYS A 406 19.54 5.67 -4.70
CA LYS A 406 18.42 5.33 -5.59
C LYS A 406 17.11 5.13 -4.79
N ASN A 407 17.18 4.60 -3.57
CA ASN A 407 16.02 4.48 -2.70
C ASN A 407 15.48 5.85 -2.25
N PHE A 408 16.34 6.84 -2.04
CA PHE A 408 15.92 8.22 -1.79
C PHE A 408 15.11 8.79 -2.96
N ILE A 409 15.56 8.58 -4.20
CA ILE A 409 14.81 8.98 -5.39
C ILE A 409 13.45 8.30 -5.48
N ALA A 410 13.36 7.02 -5.11
CA ALA A 410 12.07 6.32 -5.02
C ALA A 410 11.11 6.98 -4.02
N GLY A 411 11.61 7.41 -2.88
CA GLY A 411 10.84 8.19 -1.91
C GLY A 411 10.29 9.49 -2.51
N LEU A 412 11.14 10.25 -3.23
CA LEU A 412 10.71 11.46 -3.93
C LEU A 412 9.68 11.17 -5.04
N MET A 413 9.81 10.06 -5.77
CA MET A 413 8.83 9.65 -6.79
C MET A 413 7.45 9.41 -6.16
N ILE A 414 7.38 8.68 -5.04
CA ILE A 414 6.13 8.42 -4.32
C ILE A 414 5.55 9.72 -3.78
N GLN A 415 6.38 10.57 -3.20
CA GLN A 415 5.96 11.85 -2.63
C GLN A 415 5.42 12.80 -3.69
N ASN A 416 6.10 12.93 -4.84
CA ASN A 416 5.64 13.76 -5.94
C ASN A 416 4.31 13.24 -6.51
N LEU A 417 4.23 11.95 -6.82
CA LEU A 417 3.00 11.32 -7.32
C LEU A 417 1.84 11.50 -6.34
N SER A 418 2.10 11.38 -5.04
CA SER A 418 1.06 11.53 -4.02
C SER A 418 0.55 12.97 -3.90
N ARG A 419 1.43 13.96 -4.00
CA ARG A 419 1.06 15.38 -4.02
C ARG A 419 0.26 15.74 -5.28
N GLU A 420 0.64 15.18 -6.43
CA GLU A 420 -0.13 15.30 -7.67
C GLU A 420 -1.51 14.64 -7.54
N LEU A 421 -1.62 13.44 -6.93
CA LEU A 421 -2.89 12.77 -6.67
C LEU A 421 -3.80 13.58 -5.73
N PHE A 422 -3.25 14.24 -4.72
CA PHE A 422 -4.03 15.14 -3.88
C PHE A 422 -4.57 16.31 -4.67
N SER A 423 -3.75 16.90 -5.56
CA SER A 423 -4.19 17.95 -6.46
C SER A 423 -5.32 17.48 -7.38
N VAL A 424 -5.22 16.26 -7.94
CA VAL A 424 -6.26 15.64 -8.78
C VAL A 424 -7.54 15.39 -7.97
N ALA A 425 -7.42 14.91 -6.71
CA ALA A 425 -8.57 14.72 -5.85
C ALA A 425 -9.31 16.03 -5.55
N ASP A 426 -8.56 17.10 -5.25
CA ASP A 426 -9.14 18.42 -4.97
C ASP A 426 -9.93 18.98 -6.17
N GLU A 427 -9.57 18.60 -7.40
CA GLU A 427 -10.32 18.93 -8.63
C GLU A 427 -11.57 18.06 -8.86
N HIS A 428 -11.74 17.00 -8.07
CA HIS A 428 -12.85 16.05 -8.15
C HIS A 428 -13.58 15.93 -6.80
N ASP A 429 -14.04 17.05 -6.27
CA ASP A 429 -14.81 17.13 -5.02
C ASP A 429 -14.09 16.50 -3.81
N GLY A 430 -12.77 16.57 -3.79
CA GLY A 430 -11.92 16.09 -2.71
C GLY A 430 -11.65 14.57 -2.74
N ARG A 431 -12.03 13.84 -3.81
CA ARG A 431 -11.86 12.39 -3.90
C ARG A 431 -11.41 11.91 -5.28
N LEU A 432 -10.53 10.93 -5.33
CA LEU A 432 -10.13 10.27 -6.57
C LEU A 432 -11.30 9.45 -7.16
N LYS A 433 -11.44 9.45 -8.49
CA LYS A 433 -12.48 8.68 -9.20
C LYS A 433 -12.33 7.18 -9.00
N ASN A 434 -11.10 6.69 -8.94
CA ASN A 434 -10.78 5.30 -8.67
C ASN A 434 -9.96 5.22 -7.38
N ARG A 435 -10.21 4.20 -6.56
CA ARG A 435 -9.38 3.96 -5.37
C ARG A 435 -7.95 3.64 -5.80
N VAL A 436 -7.00 4.29 -5.18
CA VAL A 436 -5.56 4.08 -5.36
C VAL A 436 -4.99 3.42 -4.12
N VAL A 437 -4.23 2.32 -4.29
CA VAL A 437 -3.58 1.61 -3.19
C VAL A 437 -2.07 1.65 -3.36
N LEU A 438 -1.35 2.09 -2.33
CA LEU A 438 0.11 2.03 -2.26
C LEU A 438 0.52 0.84 -1.37
N PHE A 439 0.94 -0.25 -1.99
CA PHE A 439 1.51 -1.41 -1.30
C PHE A 439 3.01 -1.17 -1.07
N CYS A 440 3.36 -0.75 0.13
CA CYS A 440 4.72 -0.40 0.50
C CYS A 440 5.41 -1.61 1.17
N ASP A 441 5.79 -2.63 0.35
CA ASP A 441 6.54 -3.79 0.87
C ASP A 441 7.93 -3.34 1.33
N GLU A 442 8.36 -3.83 2.48
CA GLU A 442 9.63 -3.48 3.14
C GLU A 442 9.83 -1.96 3.37
N LEU A 443 8.73 -1.20 3.67
CA LEU A 443 8.81 0.25 3.94
C LEU A 443 9.86 0.60 5.00
N GLY A 444 10.04 -0.27 5.98
CA GLY A 444 11.01 -0.07 7.06
C GLY A 444 12.49 -0.12 6.63
N THR A 445 12.79 -0.54 5.40
CA THR A 445 14.15 -0.57 4.85
C THR A 445 14.45 0.61 3.93
N MET A 446 13.41 1.33 3.48
CA MET A 446 13.58 2.54 2.68
C MET A 446 14.10 3.69 3.55
N PRO A 447 14.93 4.60 2.98
CA PRO A 447 15.18 5.88 3.62
C PRO A 447 13.87 6.62 3.90
N PRO A 448 13.80 7.39 5.00
CA PRO A 448 12.60 8.15 5.31
C PRO A 448 12.33 9.21 4.22
N PHE A 449 11.06 9.44 3.94
CA PHE A 449 10.56 10.54 3.11
C PHE A 449 9.27 11.07 3.75
N ASP A 450 8.82 12.25 3.37
CA ASP A 450 7.62 12.88 3.97
C ASP A 450 6.34 12.10 3.62
N ILE A 451 6.11 11.02 4.36
CA ILE A 451 4.95 10.12 4.21
C ILE A 451 3.80 10.49 5.15
N LEU A 452 4.04 11.26 6.21
CA LEU A 452 3.05 11.57 7.23
C LEU A 452 1.80 12.29 6.68
N PRO A 453 1.93 13.27 5.75
CA PRO A 453 0.76 13.88 5.10
C PRO A 453 -0.11 12.88 4.35
N LEU A 454 0.49 11.82 3.78
CA LEU A 454 -0.25 10.79 3.06
C LEU A 454 -1.15 9.99 4.03
N PHE A 455 -0.65 9.66 5.21
CA PHE A 455 -1.44 8.98 6.24
C PHE A 455 -2.57 9.86 6.78
N SER A 456 -2.32 11.15 6.97
CA SER A 456 -3.30 12.08 7.53
C SER A 456 -4.41 12.42 6.53
N ALA A 457 -4.06 12.68 5.26
CA ALA A 457 -4.97 13.24 4.25
C ALA A 457 -5.41 12.24 3.16
N GLY A 458 -4.68 11.15 2.96
CA GLY A 458 -4.91 10.22 1.84
C GLY A 458 -6.25 9.48 1.94
N ARG A 459 -6.64 9.07 3.14
CA ARG A 459 -7.84 8.26 3.39
C ARG A 459 -9.11 8.89 2.81
N SER A 460 -9.40 10.13 3.17
CA SER A 460 -10.60 10.85 2.70
C SER A 460 -10.62 11.04 1.18
N ARG A 461 -9.45 11.07 0.55
CA ARG A 461 -9.29 11.22 -0.90
C ARG A 461 -9.38 9.93 -1.69
N GLY A 462 -9.55 8.77 -1.03
CA GLY A 462 -9.58 7.46 -1.69
C GLY A 462 -8.19 6.87 -1.98
N LEU A 463 -7.16 7.37 -1.28
CA LEU A 463 -5.80 6.83 -1.30
C LEU A 463 -5.59 5.95 -0.07
N THR A 464 -5.35 4.66 -0.28
CA THR A 464 -5.09 3.66 0.76
C THR A 464 -3.60 3.33 0.81
N LEU A 465 -2.99 3.49 1.99
CA LEU A 465 -1.61 3.06 2.23
C LEU A 465 -1.60 1.71 2.94
N VAL A 466 -0.70 0.85 2.49
CA VAL A 466 -0.49 -0.49 3.07
C VAL A 466 1.00 -0.65 3.37
N PRO A 467 1.51 -0.02 4.46
CA PRO A 467 2.86 -0.28 4.92
C PRO A 467 3.00 -1.72 5.38
N ILE A 468 4.05 -2.38 4.89
CA ILE A 468 4.40 -3.75 5.25
C ILE A 468 5.79 -3.72 5.89
N ILE A 469 5.86 -4.07 7.17
CA ILE A 469 7.08 -3.95 7.97
C ILE A 469 7.39 -5.26 8.70
N GLN A 470 8.61 -5.37 9.21
CA GLN A 470 9.02 -6.53 10.00
C GLN A 470 8.84 -6.30 11.51
N SER A 471 8.98 -5.06 11.95
CA SER A 471 8.83 -4.66 13.36
C SER A 471 8.51 -3.17 13.48
N LEU A 472 7.91 -2.75 14.60
CA LEU A 472 7.65 -1.33 14.89
C LEU A 472 8.97 -0.53 15.01
N ALA A 473 10.04 -1.13 15.48
CA ALA A 473 11.35 -0.50 15.59
C ALA A 473 11.90 -0.01 14.22
N GLN A 474 11.46 -0.57 13.10
CA GLN A 474 11.82 -0.07 11.77
C GLN A 474 11.19 1.29 11.49
N LEU A 475 9.93 1.50 11.89
CA LEU A 475 9.29 2.81 11.77
C LEU A 475 9.93 3.83 12.70
N GLU A 476 10.20 3.46 13.95
CA GLU A 476 10.86 4.34 14.92
C GLU A 476 12.25 4.77 14.44
N LYS A 477 12.99 3.87 13.81
CA LYS A 477 14.31 4.18 13.24
C LYS A 477 14.22 5.23 12.12
N ASN A 478 13.22 5.13 11.25
CA ASN A 478 13.10 5.95 10.06
C ASN A 478 12.37 7.28 10.32
N TYR A 479 11.33 7.26 11.16
CA TYR A 479 10.42 8.41 11.36
C TYR A 479 10.46 8.96 12.78
N GLY A 480 11.33 8.44 13.64
CA GLY A 480 11.31 8.76 15.06
C GLY A 480 10.12 8.11 15.78
N LYS A 481 10.09 8.24 17.10
CA LYS A 481 9.03 7.66 17.92
C LYS A 481 7.66 8.26 17.60
N GLU A 482 7.59 9.58 17.50
CA GLU A 482 6.35 10.34 17.21
C GLU A 482 5.84 10.04 15.80
N GLY A 483 6.71 10.03 14.79
CA GLY A 483 6.33 9.70 13.41
C GLY A 483 5.84 8.25 13.27
N ALA A 484 6.46 7.31 13.96
CA ALA A 484 6.01 5.93 14.00
C ALA A 484 4.62 5.78 14.66
N GLU A 485 4.36 6.51 15.73
CA GLU A 485 3.06 6.57 16.40
C GLU A 485 1.99 7.15 15.48
N ILE A 486 2.27 8.28 14.80
CA ILE A 486 1.37 8.87 13.80
C ILE A 486 1.02 7.87 12.69
N ILE A 487 1.99 7.12 12.17
CA ILE A 487 1.74 6.09 11.15
C ILE A 487 0.82 4.99 11.69
N CYS A 488 1.09 4.49 12.89
CA CYS A 488 0.29 3.44 13.52
C CYS A 488 -1.15 3.90 13.78
N ASP A 489 -1.34 5.10 14.33
CA ASP A 489 -2.65 5.65 14.69
C ASP A 489 -3.53 5.95 13.47
N ASN A 490 -2.92 6.30 12.34
CA ASN A 490 -3.64 6.49 11.08
C ASN A 490 -3.99 5.18 10.35
N CYS A 491 -3.41 4.03 10.76
CA CYS A 491 -3.78 2.72 10.23
C CYS A 491 -4.93 2.14 11.04
N GLN A 492 -6.17 2.31 10.54
CA GLN A 492 -7.38 1.79 11.20
C GLN A 492 -7.39 0.26 11.26
N ASP A 493 -6.74 -0.39 10.31
CA ASP A 493 -6.47 -1.82 10.32
C ASP A 493 -5.01 -2.10 10.64
N THR A 494 -4.77 -2.99 11.60
CA THR A 494 -3.45 -3.56 11.86
C THR A 494 -3.56 -5.08 11.77
N ILE A 495 -2.86 -5.68 10.80
CA ILE A 495 -2.77 -7.14 10.65
C ILE A 495 -1.38 -7.61 11.01
N PHE A 496 -1.28 -8.62 11.86
CA PHE A 496 0.03 -9.10 12.31
C PHE A 496 0.06 -10.58 12.60
N GLY A 497 1.25 -11.17 12.48
CA GLY A 497 1.49 -12.57 12.80
C GLY A 497 2.90 -13.03 12.42
N GLY A 498 3.42 -14.00 13.18
CA GLY A 498 4.74 -14.53 12.99
C GLY A 498 5.85 -13.55 13.42
N PHE A 499 6.27 -13.66 14.66
CA PHE A 499 7.32 -12.81 15.25
C PHE A 499 8.60 -13.60 15.52
N SER A 500 9.74 -12.90 15.54
CA SER A 500 10.99 -13.50 16.00
C SER A 500 10.93 -13.80 17.51
N PRO A 501 11.72 -14.76 18.01
CA PRO A 501 11.69 -15.13 19.43
C PRO A 501 11.93 -13.97 20.40
N GLN A 502 12.73 -12.97 20.01
CA GLN A 502 13.08 -11.80 20.83
C GLN A 502 12.33 -10.52 20.46
N SER A 503 11.17 -10.64 19.80
CA SER A 503 10.42 -9.48 19.29
C SER A 503 9.79 -8.67 20.43
N LYS A 504 10.23 -7.42 20.60
CA LYS A 504 9.53 -6.40 21.43
C LYS A 504 8.20 -5.97 20.81
N THR A 505 8.08 -6.05 19.50
CA THR A 505 6.81 -5.78 18.78
C THR A 505 5.70 -6.71 19.23
N ALA A 506 6.00 -7.98 19.54
CA ALA A 506 5.02 -8.92 20.08
C ALA A 506 4.52 -8.50 21.47
N GLU A 507 5.36 -7.87 22.29
CA GLU A 507 4.98 -7.34 23.61
C GLU A 507 4.04 -6.13 23.45
N ALA A 508 4.37 -5.18 22.57
CA ALA A 508 3.55 -4.02 22.28
C ALA A 508 2.16 -4.42 21.73
N LEU A 509 2.12 -5.37 20.80
CA LEU A 509 0.86 -5.84 20.21
C LEU A 509 0.03 -6.69 21.18
N SER A 510 0.67 -7.44 22.08
CA SER A 510 -0.02 -8.13 23.17
C SER A 510 -0.73 -7.13 24.09
N ALA A 511 -0.04 -6.04 24.46
CA ALA A 511 -0.62 -4.95 25.25
C ALA A 511 -1.77 -4.26 24.51
N ALA A 512 -1.62 -3.97 23.20
CA ALA A 512 -2.65 -3.36 22.37
C ALA A 512 -3.92 -4.21 22.22
N LEU A 513 -3.81 -5.54 22.27
CA LEU A 513 -4.95 -6.45 22.27
C LEU A 513 -5.79 -6.35 23.56
N GLY A 514 -5.24 -5.78 24.62
CA GLY A 514 -5.87 -5.63 25.92
C GLY A 514 -5.93 -6.92 26.74
N SER A 515 -6.51 -6.81 27.90
CA SER A 515 -6.59 -7.88 28.90
C SER A 515 -8.02 -8.31 29.16
N ARG A 516 -8.16 -9.53 29.67
CA ARG A 516 -9.44 -10.12 30.11
C ARG A 516 -9.32 -10.66 31.53
N THR A 517 -10.43 -10.69 32.25
CA THR A 517 -10.52 -11.29 33.57
C THR A 517 -10.64 -12.81 33.45
N VAL A 518 -9.74 -13.54 34.06
CA VAL A 518 -9.76 -15.01 34.13
C VAL A 518 -9.73 -15.48 35.58
N LEU A 519 -10.27 -16.69 35.83
CA LEU A 519 -10.11 -17.36 37.12
C LEU A 519 -8.74 -18.02 37.18
N SER A 520 -8.00 -17.73 38.24
CA SER A 520 -6.86 -18.49 38.68
C SER A 520 -7.17 -19.20 39.97
N GLY A 521 -6.64 -20.38 40.17
CA GLY A 521 -6.90 -21.15 41.40
C GLY A 521 -5.69 -21.97 41.80
N SER A 522 -5.55 -22.18 43.10
CA SER A 522 -4.68 -23.15 43.69
C SER A 522 -5.51 -24.27 44.34
N VAL A 523 -5.04 -25.49 44.18
CA VAL A 523 -5.61 -26.67 44.85
C VAL A 523 -4.54 -27.21 45.77
N SER A 524 -4.78 -27.20 47.05
CA SER A 524 -3.92 -27.84 48.05
C SER A 524 -4.46 -29.24 48.32
N GLN A 525 -3.64 -30.26 48.10
CA GLN A 525 -3.97 -31.67 48.45
C GLN A 525 -3.36 -32.00 49.80
N GLY A 526 -4.07 -31.73 50.89
CA GLY A 526 -3.75 -32.13 52.24
C GLY A 526 -4.82 -33.12 52.77
N LYS A 527 -4.81 -33.40 54.07
CA LYS A 527 -5.87 -34.20 54.72
C LYS A 527 -7.26 -33.60 54.51
N GLU A 528 -7.34 -32.29 54.28
CA GLU A 528 -8.50 -31.57 53.72
C GLU A 528 -8.07 -30.88 52.45
N SER A 529 -8.66 -31.22 51.31
CA SER A 529 -8.39 -30.54 50.06
C SER A 529 -9.11 -29.18 50.05
N SER A 530 -8.34 -28.09 49.89
CA SER A 530 -8.88 -26.74 49.76
C SER A 530 -8.65 -26.20 48.37
N GLN A 531 -9.64 -25.49 47.86
CA GLN A 531 -9.55 -24.79 46.59
C GLN A 531 -9.69 -23.29 46.83
N SER A 532 -8.72 -22.51 46.40
CA SER A 532 -8.80 -21.06 46.36
C SER A 532 -8.93 -20.59 44.93
N LEU A 533 -9.94 -19.80 44.66
CA LEU A 533 -10.17 -19.19 43.33
C LEU A 533 -10.07 -17.67 43.49
N GLN A 534 -9.30 -17.06 42.61
CA GLN A 534 -9.20 -15.61 42.53
C GLN A 534 -9.30 -15.15 41.07
N MET A 535 -9.83 -13.95 40.88
CA MET A 535 -9.83 -13.30 39.56
C MET A 535 -8.46 -12.65 39.33
N MET A 536 -7.97 -12.78 38.11
CA MET A 536 -6.71 -12.14 37.71
C MET A 536 -6.78 -11.62 36.28
N GLU A 537 -5.93 -10.66 36.02
CA GLU A 537 -5.70 -10.15 34.67
C GLU A 537 -4.93 -11.16 33.82
N ARG A 538 -5.34 -11.32 32.57
CA ARG A 538 -4.57 -12.04 31.56
C ARG A 538 -4.73 -11.34 30.21
N PRO A 539 -3.62 -11.04 29.49
CA PRO A 539 -3.68 -10.54 28.13
C PRO A 539 -4.59 -11.43 27.26
N LEU A 540 -5.33 -10.81 26.33
CA LEU A 540 -6.17 -11.57 25.39
C LEU A 540 -5.34 -12.61 24.63
N MET A 541 -4.10 -12.24 24.28
CA MET A 541 -3.08 -13.12 23.74
C MET A 541 -1.71 -12.68 24.28
N THR A 542 -0.98 -13.60 24.93
CA THR A 542 0.33 -13.28 25.52
C THR A 542 1.43 -13.14 24.45
N PRO A 543 2.56 -12.48 24.72
CA PRO A 543 3.65 -12.35 23.74
C PRO A 543 4.18 -13.69 23.22
N ASP A 544 4.24 -14.72 24.05
CA ASP A 544 4.66 -16.07 23.66
C ASP A 544 3.62 -16.76 22.77
N GLU A 545 2.33 -16.56 23.04
CA GLU A 545 1.25 -17.03 22.16
C GLU A 545 1.32 -16.34 20.78
N LEU A 546 1.64 -15.02 20.73
CA LEU A 546 1.84 -14.29 19.47
C LEU A 546 3.07 -14.81 18.70
N LYS A 547 4.18 -15.07 19.39
CA LYS A 547 5.40 -15.64 18.79
C LYS A 547 5.18 -17.08 18.27
N SER A 548 4.18 -17.78 18.80
CA SER A 548 3.84 -19.17 18.44
C SER A 548 2.73 -19.29 17.38
N ILE A 549 2.25 -18.17 16.81
CA ILE A 549 1.21 -18.20 15.76
C ILE A 549 1.71 -18.99 14.55
N PRO A 550 0.97 -20.01 14.08
CA PRO A 550 1.34 -20.78 12.90
C PRO A 550 1.35 -19.93 11.61
N LYS A 551 2.21 -20.28 10.65
CA LYS A 551 2.23 -19.62 9.34
C LYS A 551 0.83 -19.61 8.68
N GLY A 552 0.44 -18.44 8.18
CA GLY A 552 -0.86 -18.22 7.55
C GLY A 552 -1.99 -17.90 8.53
N GLU A 553 -1.74 -17.92 9.83
CA GLU A 553 -2.66 -17.37 10.83
C GLU A 553 -2.18 -15.97 11.23
N PHE A 554 -3.14 -15.05 11.37
CA PHE A 554 -2.90 -13.64 11.69
C PHE A 554 -3.96 -13.14 12.67
N VAL A 555 -3.61 -12.07 13.36
CA VAL A 555 -4.54 -11.28 14.15
C VAL A 555 -4.80 -9.98 13.41
N VAL A 556 -6.06 -9.55 13.37
CA VAL A 556 -6.47 -8.27 12.81
C VAL A 556 -7.13 -7.45 13.90
N MET A 557 -6.64 -6.26 14.10
CA MET A 557 -7.29 -5.22 14.90
C MET A 557 -7.83 -4.16 13.95
N LYS A 558 -9.06 -3.74 14.18
CA LYS A 558 -9.70 -2.63 13.47
C LYS A 558 -10.29 -1.66 14.48
N THR A 559 -10.09 -0.37 14.26
CA THR A 559 -10.66 0.70 15.09
C THR A 559 -12.18 0.53 15.27
N GLY A 560 -12.64 0.59 16.50
CA GLY A 560 -14.08 0.47 16.84
C GLY A 560 -14.64 -0.95 16.82
N THR A 561 -13.80 -1.98 16.65
CA THR A 561 -14.23 -3.38 16.64
C THR A 561 -13.39 -4.24 17.58
N HIS A 562 -13.89 -5.43 17.92
CA HIS A 562 -13.07 -6.41 18.63
C HIS A 562 -12.08 -7.08 17.66
N PRO A 563 -10.86 -7.41 18.13
CA PRO A 563 -9.88 -8.08 17.30
C PRO A 563 -10.38 -9.44 16.81
N MET A 564 -9.97 -9.83 15.60
CA MET A 564 -10.26 -11.15 15.07
C MET A 564 -8.99 -11.96 14.84
N ARG A 565 -9.06 -13.26 15.10
CA ARG A 565 -8.06 -14.22 14.64
C ARG A 565 -8.50 -14.76 13.29
N THR A 566 -7.68 -14.62 12.27
CA THR A 566 -8.02 -14.97 10.90
C THR A 566 -6.94 -15.88 10.28
N ARG A 567 -7.30 -16.53 9.19
CA ARG A 567 -6.37 -17.29 8.39
C ARG A 567 -6.30 -16.69 6.99
N LEU A 568 -5.12 -16.23 6.61
CA LEU A 568 -4.79 -15.97 5.22
C LEU A 568 -4.18 -17.25 4.63
N ARG A 569 -4.58 -17.56 3.41
CA ARG A 569 -4.11 -18.77 2.74
C ARG A 569 -2.94 -18.44 1.84
N LEU A 570 -2.10 -19.43 1.57
CA LEU A 570 -1.08 -19.30 0.55
C LEU A 570 -1.74 -18.96 -0.80
N PHE A 571 -1.12 -18.10 -1.61
CA PHE A 571 -1.67 -17.69 -2.91
C PHE A 571 -2.08 -18.86 -3.80
N LEU A 572 -1.37 -19.99 -3.74
CA LEU A 572 -1.74 -21.23 -4.44
C LEU A 572 -3.08 -21.80 -3.98
N ASP A 573 -3.35 -21.76 -2.68
CA ASP A 573 -4.63 -22.21 -2.11
C ASP A 573 -5.80 -21.32 -2.53
N TRP A 574 -5.54 -20.02 -2.78
CA TRP A 574 -6.48 -19.09 -3.38
C TRP A 574 -6.74 -19.37 -4.86
N GLY A 575 -5.98 -20.25 -5.48
CA GLY A 575 -6.05 -20.57 -6.91
C GLY A 575 -5.35 -19.58 -7.82
N ILE A 576 -4.48 -18.73 -7.25
CA ILE A 576 -3.62 -17.82 -8.00
C ILE A 576 -2.49 -18.62 -8.64
N THR A 577 -2.29 -18.45 -9.93
CA THR A 577 -1.19 -19.02 -10.70
C THR A 577 -0.49 -17.92 -11.48
N PHE A 578 0.82 -17.97 -11.54
CA PHE A 578 1.62 -17.03 -12.31
C PHE A 578 1.85 -17.55 -13.73
N ASP A 579 1.99 -16.62 -14.67
CA ASP A 579 2.35 -16.94 -16.03
C ASP A 579 3.81 -17.40 -16.08
N PRO A 580 4.14 -18.52 -16.78
CA PRO A 580 5.51 -19.01 -16.85
C PRO A 580 6.50 -18.02 -17.43
N ASP A 581 6.07 -17.23 -18.42
CA ASP A 581 6.90 -16.19 -19.06
C ASP A 581 7.03 -14.91 -18.22
N GLY A 582 6.09 -14.68 -17.29
CA GLY A 582 6.02 -13.46 -16.50
C GLY A 582 5.85 -12.19 -17.34
N TYR A 583 6.01 -11.05 -16.67
CA TYR A 583 6.12 -9.75 -17.35
C TYR A 583 7.57 -9.52 -17.75
N ARG A 584 7.78 -9.31 -19.04
CA ARG A 584 9.12 -9.00 -19.57
C ARG A 584 9.12 -7.53 -19.95
N MET A 585 9.97 -6.77 -19.28
CA MET A 585 10.27 -5.42 -19.73
C MET A 585 11.01 -5.52 -21.08
N PRO A 586 10.67 -4.64 -22.04
CA PRO A 586 11.39 -4.59 -23.29
C PRO A 586 12.86 -4.27 -23.01
N GLU A 587 13.79 -5.00 -23.65
CA GLU A 587 15.19 -4.61 -23.64
C GLU A 587 15.31 -3.30 -24.42
N ARG A 588 15.72 -2.25 -23.72
CA ARG A 588 15.99 -0.94 -24.30
C ARG A 588 17.50 -0.77 -24.28
N ALA A 589 18.09 -0.45 -25.43
CA ALA A 589 19.47 0.05 -25.44
C ALA A 589 19.54 1.35 -24.62
N ALA A 590 20.73 1.73 -24.15
CA ALA A 590 20.92 3.02 -23.51
C ALA A 590 20.39 4.13 -24.42
N ARG A 591 19.38 4.86 -23.91
CA ARG A 591 18.69 5.91 -24.66
C ARG A 591 19.53 7.18 -24.65
N LYS A 592 19.54 7.90 -25.76
CA LYS A 592 20.24 9.17 -25.87
C LYS A 592 19.50 10.25 -25.09
N ILE A 593 20.12 10.79 -24.06
CA ILE A 593 19.59 11.89 -23.27
C ILE A 593 19.97 13.21 -23.96
N ALA A 594 19.00 14.11 -24.07
CA ALA A 594 19.21 15.44 -24.60
C ALA A 594 18.96 16.47 -23.51
N TYR A 595 19.85 17.43 -23.39
CA TYR A 595 19.78 18.50 -22.41
C TYR A 595 19.46 19.83 -23.05
N VAL A 596 18.90 20.74 -22.29
CA VAL A 596 18.68 22.12 -22.72
C VAL A 596 19.99 22.90 -22.56
N ASN A 597 20.31 23.68 -23.61
CA ASN A 597 21.42 24.62 -23.57
C ASN A 597 20.87 26.02 -23.22
N ARG A 598 21.63 26.79 -22.41
CA ARG A 598 21.31 28.17 -22.04
C ARG A 598 21.04 29.05 -23.27
N ASP A 599 21.86 28.95 -24.31
CA ASP A 599 21.72 29.77 -25.51
C ASP A 599 20.51 29.39 -26.37
N GLU A 600 20.10 28.11 -26.34
CA GLU A 600 18.86 27.63 -26.95
C GLU A 600 17.64 28.25 -26.24
N LEU A 601 17.64 28.24 -24.90
CA LEU A 601 16.58 28.85 -24.10
C LEU A 601 16.50 30.36 -24.32
N ALA A 602 17.62 31.08 -24.28
CA ALA A 602 17.65 32.52 -24.48
C ALA A 602 17.13 32.92 -25.87
N ARG A 603 17.54 32.22 -26.93
CA ARG A 603 17.02 32.43 -28.29
C ARG A 603 15.50 32.16 -28.37
N SER A 604 15.03 31.12 -27.74
CA SER A 604 13.59 30.80 -27.74
C SER A 604 12.75 31.88 -27.06
N ILE A 605 13.27 32.46 -25.96
CA ILE A 605 12.61 33.58 -25.27
C ILE A 605 12.59 34.82 -26.16
N GLN A 606 13.72 35.17 -26.78
CA GLN A 606 13.83 36.33 -27.68
C GLN A 606 12.90 36.21 -28.89
N ASN A 607 12.93 35.08 -29.59
CA ASN A 607 12.07 34.82 -30.76
C ASN A 607 10.56 34.95 -30.39
N ARG A 608 10.15 34.49 -29.22
CA ARG A 608 8.74 34.62 -28.78
C ARG A 608 8.38 36.06 -28.44
N ARG A 609 9.31 36.85 -27.89
CA ARG A 609 9.13 38.26 -27.62
C ARG A 609 8.96 39.06 -28.94
N GLU A 610 9.80 38.79 -29.94
CA GLU A 610 9.72 39.46 -31.25
C GLU A 610 8.45 39.12 -32.02
N ASN A 611 7.93 37.89 -31.87
CA ASN A 611 6.70 37.41 -32.52
C ASN A 611 5.45 37.71 -31.69
N SER A 612 5.54 38.40 -30.57
CA SER A 612 4.38 38.75 -29.75
C SER A 612 3.61 39.93 -30.39
N PRO A 613 2.28 39.86 -30.57
CA PRO A 613 1.50 40.93 -31.19
C PRO A 613 1.51 42.25 -30.40
N TYR A 614 2.02 42.25 -29.17
CA TYR A 614 2.16 43.45 -28.34
C TYR A 614 3.40 44.30 -28.61
N ASN A 615 4.31 43.88 -29.50
CA ASN A 615 5.55 44.61 -29.81
C ASN A 615 5.41 45.65 -30.95
N THR A 616 4.22 45.86 -31.50
CA THR A 616 3.98 46.79 -32.62
C THR A 616 3.57 48.21 -32.17
N GLU A 617 3.44 48.50 -30.86
CA GLU A 617 3.02 49.83 -30.39
C GLU A 617 4.11 50.74 -29.82
N ASP A 618 5.33 50.24 -29.59
CA ASP A 618 6.46 51.07 -29.06
C ASP A 618 7.43 51.65 -30.10
N THR A 619 7.01 51.64 -31.37
CA THR A 619 7.78 52.33 -32.43
C THR A 619 6.92 53.37 -33.15
N LYS A 620 6.41 54.35 -32.42
CA LYS A 620 5.98 55.64 -32.95
C LYS A 620 6.30 56.77 -31.98
#